data_7a961f8777631ca30ad282e4dce5bb5d
#
_entry.id   7a961f8777631ca30ad282e4dce5bb5d
#
_cell.length_a   1.000
_cell.length_b   1.000
_cell.length_c   1.000
_cell.angle_alpha   90.00
_cell.angle_beta   90.00
_cell.angle_gamma   90.00
#
_symmetry.space_group_name_H-M   'P 1'
#
loop_
_entity.id
_entity.type
_entity.pdbx_description
1 polymer ?
#
loop_
_entity_poly.entity_id
_entity_poly.type
_entity_poly.pdbx_seq_one_letter_code
_entity_poly.pdbx_strand_id
1 'polypeptide(L)'
;MVDHYTAEAWAHVAKVGDRFAALQPVYDAVTDRWGRLGADVARGLELRHDWGPQYRSAHFTGSLAWLGITDSPAFLGEPETNGCAERWILTLKDQCLWVQLHDTVEELRQAVAGFVDRYNSSWLIQRHGHLTPKEAYQAAQSASAA
;
A
#
# COMPACT_ATOMS: atom_id res chain seq x y z
N MET A 1 0.32 -2.74 -0.12
CA MET A 1 -0.28 -1.70 0.74
C MET A 1 -1.31 -0.91 -0.08
N VAL A 2 -2.33 -0.38 0.54
CA VAL A 2 -3.34 0.48 -0.11
C VAL A 2 -3.74 1.60 0.84
N ASP A 3 -3.84 2.81 0.32
CA ASP A 3 -4.39 3.95 1.05
C ASP A 3 -5.92 3.79 1.15
N HIS A 4 -6.43 3.77 2.37
CA HIS A 4 -7.85 3.53 2.62
C HIS A 4 -8.75 4.67 2.10
N TYR A 5 -8.25 5.90 2.08
CA TYR A 5 -8.99 7.05 1.60
C TYR A 5 -8.99 7.14 0.07
N THR A 6 -7.83 7.21 -0.57
CA THR A 6 -7.70 7.41 -2.02
C THR A 6 -7.80 6.14 -2.85
N ALA A 7 -7.64 4.96 -2.22
CA ALA A 7 -7.43 3.66 -2.86
C ALA A 7 -6.09 3.54 -3.60
N GLU A 8 -5.18 4.51 -3.50
CA GLU A 8 -3.86 4.39 -4.10
C GLU A 8 -3.07 3.24 -3.48
N ALA A 9 -2.31 2.52 -4.29
CA ALA A 9 -1.70 1.27 -3.87
C ALA A 9 -0.21 1.21 -4.19
N TRP A 10 0.53 0.47 -3.37
CA TRP A 10 1.94 0.14 -3.52
C TRP A 10 2.14 -1.35 -3.28
N ALA A 11 2.96 -1.99 -4.11
CA ALA A 11 3.27 -3.41 -3.99
C ALA A 11 4.76 -3.67 -4.22
N HIS A 12 5.28 -4.60 -3.45
CA HIS A 12 6.65 -5.07 -3.58
C HIS A 12 6.67 -6.59 -3.78
N VAL A 13 7.50 -7.06 -4.71
CA VAL A 13 7.70 -8.48 -4.97
C VAL A 13 9.03 -8.92 -4.37
N ALA A 14 8.99 -9.80 -3.39
CA ALA A 14 10.15 -10.38 -2.74
C ALA A 14 10.14 -11.91 -2.83
N LYS A 15 11.32 -12.52 -2.79
CA LYS A 15 11.47 -13.99 -2.73
C LYS A 15 11.05 -14.54 -1.37
N VAL A 16 11.17 -13.74 -0.33
CA VAL A 16 10.85 -14.11 1.05
C VAL A 16 9.98 -13.00 1.64
N GLY A 17 8.86 -13.39 2.24
CA GLY A 17 7.94 -12.46 2.91
C GLY A 17 8.42 -12.14 4.33
N ASP A 18 9.54 -11.47 4.47
CA ASP A 18 10.11 -11.07 5.75
C ASP A 18 9.73 -9.62 6.14
N ARG A 19 10.29 -9.15 7.27
CA ARG A 19 10.06 -7.79 7.77
C ARG A 19 10.53 -6.69 6.83
N PHE A 20 11.54 -6.94 6.01
CA PHE A 20 12.06 -5.97 5.04
C PHE A 20 11.12 -5.86 3.84
N ALA A 21 10.66 -7.00 3.32
CA ALA A 21 9.66 -7.05 2.26
C ALA A 21 8.33 -6.38 2.68
N ALA A 22 7.93 -6.54 3.94
CA ALA A 22 6.74 -5.90 4.48
C ALA A 22 6.87 -4.37 4.60
N LEU A 23 8.07 -3.85 4.87
CA LEU A 23 8.34 -2.41 4.97
C LEU A 23 8.48 -1.72 3.61
N GLN A 24 8.90 -2.43 2.56
CA GLN A 24 9.18 -1.78 1.28
C GLN A 24 8.00 -0.99 0.72
N PRO A 25 6.76 -1.51 0.66
CA PRO A 25 5.60 -0.73 0.21
C PRO A 25 5.31 0.51 1.08
N VAL A 26 5.68 0.48 2.37
CA VAL A 26 5.54 1.64 3.26
C VAL A 26 6.55 2.71 2.89
N TYR A 27 7.81 2.32 2.66
CA TYR A 27 8.86 3.24 2.24
C TYR A 27 8.59 3.85 0.87
N ASP A 28 8.08 3.05 -0.06
CA ASP A 28 7.69 3.51 -1.40
C ASP A 28 6.58 4.56 -1.30
N ALA A 29 5.54 4.30 -0.50
CA ALA A 29 4.46 5.24 -0.28
C ALA A 29 4.91 6.54 0.39
N VAL A 30 5.74 6.45 1.42
CA VAL A 30 6.28 7.63 2.11
C VAL A 30 7.16 8.45 1.16
N THR A 31 7.98 7.79 0.35
CA THR A 31 8.82 8.47 -0.65
C THR A 31 7.98 9.15 -1.73
N ASP A 32 6.94 8.48 -2.24
CA ASP A 32 6.01 9.08 -3.20
C ASP A 32 5.31 10.32 -2.65
N ARG A 33 4.91 10.29 -1.37
CA ARG A 33 4.14 11.36 -0.73
C ARG A 33 4.98 12.56 -0.32
N TRP A 34 6.16 12.32 0.22
CA TRP A 34 7.00 13.36 0.83
C TRP A 34 8.38 13.54 0.18
N GLY A 35 8.68 12.75 -0.88
CA GLY A 35 9.94 12.81 -1.62
C GLY A 35 11.16 12.31 -0.83
N ARG A 36 10.98 11.84 0.41
CA ARG A 36 12.09 11.39 1.27
C ARG A 36 11.59 10.47 2.40
N LEU A 37 12.51 9.69 2.96
CA LEU A 37 12.35 9.05 4.26
C LEU A 37 12.99 9.94 5.33
N GLY A 38 12.39 9.99 6.51
CA GLY A 38 12.92 10.79 7.63
C GLY A 38 12.10 10.62 8.91
N ALA A 39 12.66 11.02 10.03
CA ALA A 39 11.96 11.00 11.30
C ALA A 39 10.68 11.85 11.23
N ASP A 40 9.58 11.29 11.71
CA ASP A 40 8.27 11.93 11.78
C ASP A 40 7.70 12.45 10.43
N VAL A 41 8.27 12.05 9.29
CA VAL A 41 7.87 12.56 7.97
C VAL A 41 6.41 12.21 7.63
N ALA A 42 5.92 11.08 8.13
CA ALA A 42 4.56 10.59 7.92
C ALA A 42 3.70 10.67 9.19
N ARG A 43 4.01 11.62 10.08
CA ARG A 43 3.27 11.81 11.34
C ARG A 43 1.77 12.02 11.09
N GLY A 44 0.96 11.30 11.84
CA GLY A 44 -0.49 11.34 11.74
C GLY A 44 -1.10 10.27 10.83
N LEU A 45 -0.27 9.48 10.14
CA LEU A 45 -0.75 8.29 9.48
C LEU A 45 -0.89 7.12 10.46
N GLU A 46 -1.82 6.23 10.14
CA GLU A 46 -2.04 4.96 10.80
C GLU A 46 -1.87 3.84 9.77
N LEU A 47 -1.05 2.84 10.06
CA LEU A 47 -0.89 1.66 9.22
C LEU A 47 -1.61 0.48 9.85
N ARG A 48 -2.65 0.00 9.16
CA ARG A 48 -3.34 -1.23 9.53
C ARG A 48 -2.72 -2.43 8.83
N HIS A 49 -2.52 -3.51 9.59
CA HIS A 49 -1.98 -4.77 9.09
C HIS A 49 -2.54 -5.96 9.89
N ASP A 50 -2.35 -7.17 9.38
CA ASP A 50 -2.69 -8.40 10.07
C ASP A 50 -1.65 -8.75 11.16
N TRP A 51 -1.86 -9.88 11.84
CA TRP A 51 -0.98 -10.36 12.91
C TRP A 51 0.20 -11.20 12.40
N GLY A 52 0.59 -11.08 11.14
CA GLY A 52 1.75 -11.78 10.58
C GLY A 52 3.04 -11.50 11.36
N PRO A 53 3.94 -12.49 11.49
CA PRO A 53 5.17 -12.35 12.28
C PRO A 53 6.10 -11.24 11.77
N GLN A 54 6.06 -10.93 10.47
CA GLN A 54 6.82 -9.85 9.84
C GLN A 54 6.45 -8.49 10.42
N TYR A 55 5.16 -8.25 10.70
CA TYR A 55 4.65 -6.98 11.24
C TYR A 55 4.92 -6.81 12.74
N ARG A 56 5.10 -7.92 13.45
CA ARG A 56 5.39 -7.94 14.90
C ARG A 56 6.89 -7.79 15.22
N SER A 57 7.74 -7.72 14.23
CA SER A 57 9.18 -7.57 14.44
C SER A 57 9.54 -6.19 14.98
N ALA A 58 10.48 -6.10 15.91
CA ALA A 58 10.97 -4.82 16.45
C ALA A 58 11.51 -3.89 15.35
N HIS A 59 12.02 -4.45 14.25
CA HIS A 59 12.45 -3.67 13.10
C HIS A 59 11.28 -3.01 12.39
N PHE A 60 10.16 -3.73 12.17
CA PHE A 60 8.98 -3.18 11.52
C PHE A 60 8.34 -2.08 12.37
N THR A 61 8.01 -2.39 13.62
CA THR A 61 7.38 -1.43 14.55
C THR A 61 8.27 -0.22 14.83
N GLY A 62 9.59 -0.42 14.97
CA GLY A 62 10.56 0.66 15.13
C GLY A 62 10.66 1.56 13.89
N SER A 63 10.56 0.99 12.69
CA SER A 63 10.55 1.78 11.45
C SER A 63 9.29 2.62 11.31
N LEU A 64 8.11 2.08 11.65
CA LEU A 64 6.86 2.87 11.69
C LEU A 64 6.98 4.01 12.69
N ALA A 65 7.44 3.73 13.90
CA ALA A 65 7.62 4.75 14.95
C ALA A 65 8.58 5.86 14.49
N TRP A 66 9.68 5.50 13.82
CA TRP A 66 10.64 6.47 13.29
C TRP A 66 10.02 7.36 12.20
N LEU A 67 9.18 6.81 11.34
CA LEU A 67 8.43 7.57 10.33
C LEU A 67 7.30 8.44 10.92
N GLY A 68 6.93 8.22 12.19
CA GLY A 68 5.80 8.86 12.85
C GLY A 68 4.45 8.21 12.52
N ILE A 69 4.47 6.99 11.99
CA ILE A 69 3.27 6.21 11.64
C ILE A 69 2.80 5.44 12.87
N THR A 70 1.51 5.55 13.19
CA THR A 70 0.88 4.75 14.24
C THR A 70 0.68 3.31 13.77
N ASP A 71 1.19 2.37 14.54
CA ASP A 71 0.97 0.94 14.34
C ASP A 71 -0.43 0.53 14.80
N SER A 72 -1.24 -0.04 13.91
CA SER A 72 -2.65 -0.39 14.16
C SER A 72 -2.94 -1.80 13.67
N PRO A 73 -2.59 -2.83 14.44
CA PRO A 73 -2.92 -4.19 14.06
C PRO A 73 -4.45 -4.38 14.01
N ALA A 74 -4.92 -5.12 13.00
CA ALA A 74 -6.34 -5.44 12.83
C ALA A 74 -6.91 -6.14 14.07
N PHE A 75 -8.15 -5.86 14.42
CA PHE A 75 -8.80 -6.54 15.54
C PHE A 75 -8.97 -8.03 15.25
N LEU A 76 -8.63 -8.85 16.26
CA LEU A 76 -8.84 -10.30 16.18
C LEU A 76 -10.34 -10.58 16.06
N GLY A 77 -10.76 -11.18 14.95
CA GLY A 77 -12.15 -11.57 14.72
C GLY A 77 -13.03 -10.55 13.99
N GLU A 78 -12.47 -9.42 13.54
CA GLU A 78 -13.19 -8.44 12.72
C GLU A 78 -12.59 -8.34 11.29
N PRO A 79 -12.96 -9.26 10.38
CA PRO A 79 -12.44 -9.27 9.01
C PRO A 79 -12.80 -8.02 8.21
N GLU A 80 -13.88 -7.32 8.57
CA GLU A 80 -14.35 -6.11 7.89
C GLU A 80 -13.32 -4.96 7.93
N THR A 81 -12.40 -4.97 8.89
CA THR A 81 -11.39 -3.92 9.05
C THR A 81 -10.31 -3.92 7.96
N ASN A 82 -10.15 -5.01 7.21
CA ASN A 82 -9.17 -5.17 6.12
C ASN A 82 -9.78 -5.22 4.72
N GLY A 83 -11.10 -5.03 4.57
CA GLY A 83 -11.81 -5.21 3.31
C GLY A 83 -11.26 -4.39 2.12
N CYS A 84 -10.67 -3.21 2.37
CA CYS A 84 -10.05 -2.41 1.33
C CYS A 84 -8.78 -3.10 0.77
N ALA A 85 -7.92 -3.58 1.66
CA ALA A 85 -6.70 -4.30 1.28
C ALA A 85 -7.01 -5.64 0.61
N GLU A 86 -7.99 -6.38 1.14
CA GLU A 86 -8.43 -7.66 0.56
C GLU A 86 -8.98 -7.48 -0.85
N ARG A 87 -9.83 -6.48 -1.08
CA ARG A 87 -10.35 -6.16 -2.41
C ARG A 87 -9.24 -5.81 -3.39
N TRP A 88 -8.28 -4.99 -2.96
CA TRP A 88 -7.15 -4.63 -3.80
C TRP A 88 -6.27 -5.85 -4.12
N ILE A 89 -5.99 -6.70 -3.14
CA ILE A 89 -5.23 -7.95 -3.34
C ILE A 89 -5.94 -8.88 -4.33
N LEU A 90 -7.27 -9.00 -4.22
CA LEU A 90 -8.06 -9.80 -5.18
C LEU A 90 -7.95 -9.20 -6.59
N THR A 91 -8.08 -7.88 -6.74
CA THR A 91 -7.92 -7.20 -8.02
C THR A 91 -6.53 -7.43 -8.62
N LEU A 92 -5.46 -7.34 -7.81
CA LEU A 92 -4.10 -7.65 -8.23
C LEU A 92 -3.97 -9.11 -8.72
N LYS A 93 -4.56 -10.05 -7.99
CA LYS A 93 -4.54 -11.47 -8.38
C LYS A 93 -5.27 -11.68 -9.70
N ASP A 94 -6.49 -11.19 -9.83
CA ASP A 94 -7.35 -11.42 -10.99
C ASP A 94 -6.84 -10.70 -12.25
N GLN A 95 -6.23 -9.54 -12.11
CA GLN A 95 -5.86 -8.67 -13.22
C GLN A 95 -4.36 -8.67 -13.56
N CYS A 96 -3.54 -9.32 -12.72
CA CYS A 96 -2.09 -9.39 -12.92
C CYS A 96 -1.52 -10.78 -12.65
N LEU A 97 -1.67 -11.31 -11.44
CA LEU A 97 -0.92 -12.51 -11.04
C LEU A 97 -1.43 -13.79 -11.70
N TRP A 98 -2.73 -13.91 -11.94
CA TRP A 98 -3.36 -15.10 -12.53
C TRP A 98 -3.59 -15.00 -14.05
N VAL A 99 -3.27 -13.85 -14.65
CA VAL A 99 -3.45 -13.64 -16.10
C VAL A 99 -2.40 -14.34 -16.91
N GLN A 100 -1.18 -14.45 -16.38
CA GLN A 100 -0.04 -15.08 -17.08
C GLN A 100 0.93 -15.73 -16.09
N LEU A 101 1.69 -16.69 -16.57
CA LEU A 101 2.81 -17.26 -15.82
C LEU A 101 4.04 -16.36 -15.94
N HIS A 102 4.82 -16.29 -14.88
CA HIS A 102 6.08 -15.57 -14.82
C HIS A 102 7.21 -16.56 -14.55
N ASP A 103 8.18 -16.67 -15.44
CA ASP A 103 9.28 -17.62 -15.30
C ASP A 103 10.34 -17.14 -14.30
N THR A 104 10.42 -15.83 -14.08
CA THR A 104 11.36 -15.20 -13.16
C THR A 104 10.73 -14.23 -12.20
N VAL A 105 11.37 -14.03 -11.04
CA VAL A 105 10.95 -13.01 -10.05
C VAL A 105 11.02 -11.60 -10.66
N GLU A 106 11.95 -11.38 -11.60
CA GLU A 106 12.09 -10.07 -12.24
C GLU A 106 10.93 -9.77 -13.19
N GLU A 107 10.49 -10.75 -13.97
CA GLU A 107 9.28 -10.61 -14.80
C GLU A 107 8.05 -10.31 -13.93
N LEU A 108 7.90 -11.01 -12.80
CA LEU A 108 6.83 -10.76 -11.85
C LEU A 108 6.92 -9.35 -11.28
N ARG A 109 8.11 -8.83 -10.94
CA ARG A 109 8.31 -7.46 -10.47
C ARG A 109 7.84 -6.43 -11.50
N GLN A 110 8.24 -6.60 -12.74
CA GLN A 110 7.85 -5.71 -13.84
C GLN A 110 6.35 -5.75 -14.09
N ALA A 111 5.72 -6.93 -14.07
CA ALA A 111 4.29 -7.09 -14.22
C ALA A 111 3.51 -6.39 -13.10
N VAL A 112 3.92 -6.61 -11.84
CA VAL A 112 3.29 -5.99 -10.67
C VAL A 112 3.50 -4.47 -10.67
N ALA A 113 4.69 -3.97 -10.97
CA ALA A 113 4.96 -2.53 -11.06
C ALA A 113 4.11 -1.87 -12.14
N GLY A 114 4.04 -2.46 -13.34
CA GLY A 114 3.21 -1.96 -14.43
C GLY A 114 1.71 -2.02 -14.12
N PHE A 115 1.27 -3.04 -13.37
CA PHE A 115 -0.12 -3.12 -12.91
C PHE A 115 -0.43 -2.02 -11.89
N VAL A 116 0.43 -1.82 -10.88
CA VAL A 116 0.25 -0.78 -9.84
C VAL A 116 0.19 0.61 -10.47
N ASP A 117 1.06 0.91 -11.42
CA ASP A 117 1.04 2.20 -12.13
C ASP A 117 -0.27 2.40 -12.91
N ARG A 118 -0.73 1.42 -13.68
CA ARG A 118 -2.02 1.48 -14.39
C ARG A 118 -3.19 1.59 -13.41
N TYR A 119 -3.17 0.83 -12.31
CA TYR A 119 -4.21 0.90 -11.29
C TYR A 119 -4.30 2.31 -10.70
N ASN A 120 -3.20 2.88 -10.28
CA ASN A 120 -3.17 4.20 -9.66
C ASN A 120 -3.52 5.34 -10.64
N SER A 121 -3.21 5.19 -11.93
CA SER A 121 -3.35 6.26 -12.93
C SER A 121 -4.58 6.13 -13.84
N SER A 122 -5.21 4.95 -13.92
CA SER A 122 -6.27 4.69 -14.90
C SER A 122 -7.48 3.94 -14.35
N TRP A 123 -7.41 3.35 -13.14
CA TRP A 123 -8.50 2.60 -12.54
C TRP A 123 -9.52 3.54 -11.92
N LEU A 124 -10.76 3.51 -12.39
CA LEU A 124 -11.82 4.40 -11.92
C LEU A 124 -12.45 3.87 -10.63
N ILE A 125 -12.40 4.66 -9.57
CA ILE A 125 -12.95 4.32 -8.27
C ILE A 125 -14.33 4.94 -8.09
N GLN A 126 -15.36 4.12 -8.07
CA GLN A 126 -16.76 4.56 -8.01
C GLN A 126 -17.04 5.48 -6.81
N ARG A 127 -16.53 5.16 -5.62
CA ARG A 127 -16.75 5.98 -4.41
C ARG A 127 -16.13 7.39 -4.48
N HIS A 128 -15.24 7.63 -5.42
CA HIS A 128 -14.62 8.93 -5.70
C HIS A 128 -15.22 9.63 -6.93
N GLY A 129 -16.44 9.26 -7.33
CA GLY A 129 -17.05 9.84 -8.53
C GLY A 129 -16.31 9.45 -9.82
N HIS A 130 -15.74 8.25 -9.85
CA HIS A 130 -14.94 7.71 -10.96
C HIS A 130 -13.61 8.44 -11.21
N LEU A 131 -13.05 9.08 -10.18
CA LEU A 131 -11.64 9.51 -10.23
C LEU A 131 -10.71 8.29 -10.07
N THR A 132 -9.53 8.39 -10.64
CA THR A 132 -8.44 7.46 -10.37
C THR A 132 -7.88 7.67 -8.95
N PRO A 133 -7.16 6.69 -8.36
CA PRO A 133 -6.51 6.88 -7.06
C PRO A 133 -5.61 8.12 -7.00
N LYS A 134 -4.81 8.38 -8.03
CA LYS A 134 -3.96 9.59 -8.11
C LYS A 134 -4.77 10.89 -8.16
N GLU A 135 -5.85 10.93 -8.94
CA GLU A 135 -6.74 12.09 -9.02
C GLU A 135 -7.48 12.32 -7.69
N ALA A 136 -7.92 11.24 -7.02
CA ALA A 136 -8.55 11.34 -5.70
C ALA A 136 -7.58 11.93 -4.66
N TYR A 137 -6.31 11.55 -4.72
CA TYR A 137 -5.27 12.15 -3.88
C TYR A 137 -5.08 13.65 -4.16
N GLN A 138 -4.95 14.02 -5.44
CA GLN A 138 -4.78 15.43 -5.84
C GLN A 138 -5.98 16.29 -5.42
N ALA A 139 -7.19 15.77 -5.56
CA ALA A 139 -8.40 16.45 -5.12
C ALA A 139 -8.42 16.67 -3.59
N ALA A 140 -8.01 15.66 -2.81
CA ALA A 140 -7.90 15.77 -1.35
C ALA A 140 -6.86 16.82 -0.91
N GLN A 141 -5.71 16.87 -1.57
CA GLN A 141 -4.67 17.87 -1.32
C GLN A 141 -5.19 19.29 -1.59
N SER A 142 -5.88 19.49 -2.70
CA SER A 142 -6.45 20.79 -3.06
C SER A 142 -7.52 21.25 -2.06
N ALA A 143 -8.34 20.34 -1.56
CA ALA A 143 -9.36 20.63 -0.54
C ALA A 143 -8.76 20.97 0.83
N SER A 144 -7.59 20.42 1.16
CA SER A 144 -6.89 20.69 2.44
C SER A 144 -6.11 22.01 2.43
N ALA A 145 -5.86 22.57 1.23
CA ALA A 145 -5.11 23.83 1.05
C ALA A 145 -6.03 25.07 0.95
N ALA A 146 -7.34 24.87 0.88
CA ALA A 146 -8.36 25.91 0.76
C ALA A 146 -9.00 26.25 2.12
#